data_bd05e38734a478616488b61e26218336
#
_entry.id   bd05e38734a478616488b61e26218336
#
_cell.length_a   1.000
_cell.length_b   1.000
_cell.length_c   1.000
_cell.angle_alpha   90.00
_cell.angle_beta   90.00
_cell.angle_gamma   90.00
#
_symmetry.space_group_name_H-M   'P 1'
#
loop_
_entity.id
_entity.type
_entity.pdbx_description
1 polymer ?
#
loop_
_entity_poly.entity_id
_entity_poly.type
_entity_poly.pdbx_seq_one_letter_code
_entity_poly.pdbx_strand_id
1 'polypeptide(L)'
;RKRIVEGLTQMEVAPETIQGIFVTHEHMDHISGLGVFLRKYPVPVFATAKTIDEILSTSSLGKVDKNLFESITPDNPIYMDGIKIEASRILHDAADPVCYTVSDTESKVGVATDFGTYDEYLVEKLQGCESLLVESNHDLNMLMVGPYPYPLKKRIMGNKGHLSNERAGQFLSKVIGEECKHIFLGHLSKENNYGELAYETVKVELLLHNIDLDKANFTLQVASRTAPTCII
;
A
#
# COMPACT_ATOMS: atom_id res chain seq x y z
N ARG A 1 13.62 10.08 3.69
CA ARG A 1 14.02 10.92 2.54
C ARG A 1 15.07 10.23 1.67
N LYS A 2 16.20 9.78 2.22
CA LYS A 2 17.32 9.23 1.43
C LYS A 2 16.85 8.13 0.46
N ARG A 3 16.14 7.12 0.94
CA ARG A 3 15.63 6.01 0.10
C ARG A 3 14.63 6.47 -0.97
N ILE A 4 13.76 7.44 -0.66
CA ILE A 4 12.81 7.98 -1.64
C ILE A 4 13.58 8.66 -2.77
N VAL A 5 14.54 9.52 -2.46
CA VAL A 5 15.35 10.24 -3.47
C VAL A 5 16.20 9.25 -4.27
N GLU A 6 16.81 8.25 -3.62
CA GLU A 6 17.55 7.18 -4.31
C GLU A 6 16.64 6.39 -5.28
N GLY A 7 15.42 6.03 -4.84
CA GLY A 7 14.45 5.35 -5.67
C GLY A 7 14.03 6.19 -6.89
N LEU A 8 13.68 7.47 -6.68
CA LEU A 8 13.35 8.39 -7.77
C LEU A 8 14.53 8.52 -8.76
N THR A 9 15.77 8.66 -8.24
CA THR A 9 16.97 8.73 -9.09
C THR A 9 17.16 7.47 -9.93
N GLN A 10 16.93 6.28 -9.37
CA GLN A 10 17.00 5.02 -10.12
C GLN A 10 15.93 4.92 -11.22
N MET A 11 14.80 5.60 -11.02
CA MET A 11 13.72 5.72 -12.00
C MET A 11 13.92 6.91 -12.96
N GLU A 12 15.05 7.61 -12.88
CA GLU A 12 15.36 8.84 -13.65
C GLU A 12 14.34 9.97 -13.43
N VAL A 13 13.69 9.99 -12.25
CA VAL A 13 12.73 11.02 -11.86
C VAL A 13 13.39 12.02 -10.92
N ALA A 14 13.37 13.28 -11.29
CA ALA A 14 13.87 14.37 -10.43
C ALA A 14 12.88 14.61 -9.28
N PRO A 15 13.32 14.67 -8.01
CA PRO A 15 12.41 14.89 -6.87
C PRO A 15 11.61 16.21 -6.97
N GLU A 16 12.12 17.19 -7.69
CA GLU A 16 11.51 18.49 -7.94
C GLU A 16 10.29 18.42 -8.87
N THR A 17 10.14 17.34 -9.63
CA THR A 17 8.99 17.14 -10.54
C THR A 17 7.79 16.49 -9.85
N ILE A 18 7.93 16.07 -8.59
CA ILE A 18 6.83 15.49 -7.83
C ILE A 18 5.77 16.57 -7.56
N GLN A 19 4.54 16.32 -7.97
CA GLN A 19 3.42 17.26 -7.88
C GLN A 19 2.61 17.10 -6.59
N GLY A 20 2.68 15.93 -5.92
CA GLY A 20 1.96 15.69 -4.69
C GLY A 20 2.39 14.38 -4.00
N ILE A 21 2.09 14.29 -2.71
CA ILE A 21 2.30 13.10 -1.90
C ILE A 21 0.96 12.69 -1.31
N PHE A 22 0.52 11.47 -1.57
CA PHE A 22 -0.70 10.91 -1.03
C PHE A 22 -0.33 9.97 0.12
N VAL A 23 -0.81 10.29 1.34
CA VAL A 23 -0.51 9.52 2.55
C VAL A 23 -1.71 8.66 2.92
N THR A 24 -1.49 7.36 3.08
CA THR A 24 -2.53 6.39 3.44
C THR A 24 -2.98 6.56 4.88
N HIS A 25 -2.03 6.71 5.80
CA HIS A 25 -2.26 6.89 7.24
C HIS A 25 -0.98 7.38 7.95
N GLU A 26 -1.08 7.70 9.24
CA GLU A 26 -0.06 8.41 10.01
C GLU A 26 1.01 7.52 10.66
N HIS A 27 1.00 6.21 10.49
CA HIS A 27 2.01 5.35 11.12
C HIS A 27 3.43 5.70 10.70
N MET A 28 4.38 5.51 11.61
CA MET A 28 5.76 6.01 11.46
C MET A 28 6.52 5.43 10.27
N ASP A 29 6.25 4.21 9.88
CA ASP A 29 6.84 3.58 8.69
C ASP A 29 6.37 4.23 7.39
N HIS A 30 5.22 4.91 7.38
CA HIS A 30 4.70 5.69 6.26
C HIS A 30 5.20 7.14 6.26
N ILE A 31 5.28 7.79 7.43
CA ILE A 31 5.54 9.23 7.50
C ILE A 31 6.94 9.64 8.01
N SER A 32 7.78 8.69 8.49
CA SER A 32 9.09 9.03 9.10
C SER A 32 10.03 9.87 8.22
N GLY A 33 9.90 9.76 6.90
CA GLY A 33 10.67 10.54 5.93
C GLY A 33 10.02 11.84 5.47
N LEU A 34 8.73 12.04 5.75
CA LEU A 34 7.89 13.08 5.18
C LEU A 34 8.41 14.49 5.49
N GLY A 35 8.58 14.81 6.77
CA GLY A 35 9.01 16.15 7.17
C GLY A 35 10.41 16.53 6.64
N VAL A 36 11.33 15.58 6.56
CA VAL A 36 12.67 15.81 5.97
C VAL A 36 12.59 15.98 4.46
N PHE A 37 11.65 15.30 3.79
CA PHE A 37 11.41 15.47 2.36
C PHE A 37 10.82 16.85 2.08
N LEU A 38 9.75 17.24 2.77
CA LEU A 38 9.04 18.51 2.57
C LEU A 38 9.92 19.75 2.82
N ARG A 39 10.85 19.69 3.78
CA ARG A 39 11.80 20.81 4.01
C ARG A 39 12.76 21.04 2.84
N LYS A 40 12.98 20.05 2.01
CA LYS A 40 13.85 20.19 0.83
C LYS A 40 13.03 20.36 -0.47
N TYR A 41 11.91 19.65 -0.56
CA TYR A 41 11.04 19.62 -1.72
C TYR A 41 9.61 19.91 -1.22
N PRO A 42 9.21 21.19 -1.13
CA PRO A 42 7.90 21.58 -0.66
C PRO A 42 6.85 21.25 -1.73
N VAL A 43 6.12 20.16 -1.52
CA VAL A 43 5.04 19.69 -2.41
C VAL A 43 3.75 19.49 -1.59
N PRO A 44 2.56 19.61 -2.20
CA PRO A 44 1.31 19.32 -1.53
C PRO A 44 1.27 17.89 -0.97
N VAL A 45 0.67 17.73 0.21
CA VAL A 45 0.47 16.44 0.87
C VAL A 45 -1.02 16.23 1.06
N PHE A 46 -1.54 15.18 0.48
CA PHE A 46 -2.95 14.81 0.51
C PHE A 46 -3.18 13.63 1.46
N ALA A 47 -4.08 13.80 2.41
CA ALA A 47 -4.53 12.73 3.31
C ALA A 47 -5.92 13.06 3.86
N THR A 48 -6.58 12.13 4.55
CA THR A 48 -7.81 12.43 5.27
C THR A 48 -7.54 13.45 6.38
N ALA A 49 -8.55 14.23 6.75
CA ALA A 49 -8.39 15.30 7.76
C ALA A 49 -7.83 14.78 9.09
N LYS A 50 -8.32 13.62 9.56
CA LYS A 50 -7.82 13.01 10.81
C LYS A 50 -6.38 12.52 10.69
N THR A 51 -6.00 11.95 9.55
CA THR A 51 -4.62 11.56 9.28
C THR A 51 -3.70 12.80 9.28
N ILE A 52 -4.13 13.93 8.70
CA ILE A 52 -3.38 15.18 8.73
C ILE A 52 -3.18 15.67 10.16
N ASP A 53 -4.24 15.66 10.98
CA ASP A 53 -4.17 16.09 12.39
C ASP A 53 -3.14 15.27 13.17
N GLU A 54 -3.14 13.95 13.00
CA GLU A 54 -2.16 13.05 13.64
C GLU A 54 -0.74 13.26 13.10
N ILE A 55 -0.56 13.43 11.79
CA ILE A 55 0.75 13.76 11.19
C ILE A 55 1.30 15.05 11.79
N LEU A 56 0.49 16.10 11.83
CA LEU A 56 0.91 17.42 12.34
C LEU A 56 1.16 17.44 13.87
N SER A 57 0.55 16.51 14.62
CA SER A 57 0.80 16.32 16.05
C SER A 57 2.11 15.55 16.33
N THR A 58 2.63 14.84 15.34
CA THR A 58 3.79 13.97 15.49
C THR A 58 5.08 14.79 15.60
N SER A 59 5.76 14.70 16.74
CA SER A 59 7.01 15.46 17.00
C SER A 59 8.16 15.14 16.02
N SER A 60 8.22 13.90 15.50
CA SER A 60 9.24 13.45 14.56
C SER A 60 9.11 14.07 13.16
N LEU A 61 7.96 14.64 12.80
CA LEU A 61 7.78 15.38 11.57
C LEU A 61 8.75 16.57 11.48
N GLY A 62 9.00 17.21 12.64
CA GLY A 62 9.76 18.44 12.74
C GLY A 62 9.00 19.64 12.15
N LYS A 63 9.69 20.75 11.95
CA LYS A 63 9.07 21.97 11.44
C LYS A 63 8.78 21.85 9.92
N VAL A 64 7.52 21.93 9.55
CA VAL A 64 7.03 21.94 8.15
C VAL A 64 6.01 23.05 7.96
N ASP A 65 5.83 23.50 6.72
CA ASP A 65 4.74 24.41 6.38
C ASP A 65 3.41 23.62 6.37
N LYS A 66 2.50 24.01 7.25
CA LYS A 66 1.19 23.36 7.37
C LYS A 66 0.29 23.62 6.18
N ASN A 67 0.53 24.68 5.40
CA ASN A 67 -0.23 24.99 4.19
C ASN A 67 0.03 24.00 3.06
N LEU A 68 1.03 23.13 3.18
CA LEU A 68 1.26 22.04 2.22
C LEU A 68 0.25 20.89 2.38
N PHE A 69 -0.49 20.81 3.50
CA PHE A 69 -1.40 19.72 3.77
C PHE A 69 -2.81 20.05 3.31
N GLU A 70 -3.33 19.20 2.43
CA GLU A 70 -4.67 19.30 1.85
C GLU A 70 -5.50 18.09 2.24
N SER A 71 -6.69 18.34 2.81
CA SER A 71 -7.58 17.25 3.22
C SER A 71 -8.35 16.68 2.05
N ILE A 72 -8.38 15.36 1.97
CA ILE A 72 -9.20 14.61 1.02
C ILE A 72 -10.36 13.92 1.72
N THR A 73 -11.39 13.62 0.96
CA THR A 73 -12.53 12.81 1.42
C THR A 73 -12.53 11.50 0.65
N PRO A 74 -12.51 10.33 1.31
CA PRO A 74 -12.64 9.05 0.62
C PRO A 74 -13.87 9.02 -0.30
N ASP A 75 -13.75 8.33 -1.41
CA ASP A 75 -14.72 8.22 -2.51
C ASP A 75 -14.94 9.50 -3.33
N ASN A 76 -14.29 10.61 -2.97
CA ASN A 76 -14.30 11.82 -3.79
C ASN A 76 -12.96 11.93 -4.53
N PRO A 77 -12.92 11.68 -5.84
CA PRO A 77 -11.67 11.69 -6.60
C PRO A 77 -11.08 13.08 -6.73
N ILE A 78 -9.74 13.13 -6.77
CA ILE A 78 -8.95 14.30 -7.14
C ILE A 78 -8.45 14.11 -8.57
N TYR A 79 -8.43 15.19 -9.32
CA TYR A 79 -7.91 15.19 -10.69
C TYR A 79 -6.68 16.10 -10.78
N MET A 80 -5.56 15.55 -11.26
CA MET A 80 -4.29 16.26 -11.46
C MET A 80 -3.74 15.90 -12.84
N ASP A 81 -3.61 16.85 -13.72
CA ASP A 81 -3.04 16.68 -15.08
C ASP A 81 -3.63 15.49 -15.87
N GLY A 82 -4.95 15.29 -15.78
CA GLY A 82 -5.64 14.19 -16.45
C GLY A 82 -5.62 12.86 -15.71
N ILE A 83 -4.93 12.78 -14.58
CA ILE A 83 -4.89 11.61 -13.69
C ILE A 83 -5.99 11.75 -12.64
N LYS A 84 -6.80 10.70 -12.48
CA LYS A 84 -7.77 10.55 -11.39
C LYS A 84 -7.12 9.81 -10.24
N ILE A 85 -7.16 10.38 -9.03
CA ILE A 85 -6.67 9.76 -7.80
C ILE A 85 -7.86 9.62 -6.85
N GLU A 86 -8.12 8.41 -6.40
CA GLU A 86 -9.24 8.10 -5.52
C GLU A 86 -8.77 7.38 -4.27
N ALA A 87 -9.16 7.91 -3.10
CA ALA A 87 -8.93 7.29 -1.81
C ALA A 87 -10.13 6.42 -1.43
N SER A 88 -9.90 5.22 -0.96
CA SER A 88 -10.92 4.30 -0.46
C SER A 88 -10.59 3.86 0.96
N ARG A 89 -11.60 3.79 1.85
CA ARG A 89 -11.39 3.40 3.25
C ARG A 89 -10.95 1.96 3.38
N ILE A 90 -10.01 1.74 4.27
CA ILE A 90 -9.55 0.41 4.70
C ILE A 90 -9.74 0.25 6.21
N LEU A 91 -9.71 -1.00 6.68
CA LEU A 91 -9.80 -1.30 8.10
C LEU A 91 -8.40 -1.49 8.68
N HIS A 92 -7.90 -0.44 9.32
CA HIS A 92 -6.62 -0.44 10.03
C HIS A 92 -6.72 0.30 11.36
N ASP A 93 -5.77 0.11 12.26
CA ASP A 93 -5.73 0.77 13.58
C ASP A 93 -5.03 2.15 13.52
N ALA A 94 -5.48 2.98 12.60
CA ALA A 94 -5.06 4.35 12.36
C ALA A 94 -6.26 5.32 12.44
N ALA A 95 -6.03 6.62 12.35
CA ALA A 95 -7.05 7.65 12.59
C ALA A 95 -8.19 7.65 11.54
N ASP A 96 -7.86 7.59 10.27
CA ASP A 96 -8.81 7.45 9.15
C ASP A 96 -8.07 6.91 7.91
N PRO A 97 -7.66 5.61 7.93
CA PRO A 97 -6.77 5.02 6.95
C PRO A 97 -7.46 4.78 5.61
N VAL A 98 -6.70 4.96 4.53
CA VAL A 98 -7.16 4.76 3.15
C VAL A 98 -6.13 4.00 2.32
N CYS A 99 -6.58 3.34 1.26
CA CYS A 99 -5.77 2.94 0.12
C CYS A 99 -6.05 3.89 -1.05
N TYR A 100 -5.24 3.80 -2.11
CA TYR A 100 -5.37 4.65 -3.28
C TYR A 100 -5.48 3.85 -4.57
N THR A 101 -6.31 4.35 -5.48
CA THR A 101 -6.23 4.02 -6.89
C THR A 101 -5.87 5.27 -7.70
N VAL A 102 -5.03 5.08 -8.69
CA VAL A 102 -4.59 6.12 -9.62
C VAL A 102 -4.91 5.64 -11.03
N SER A 103 -5.63 6.43 -11.81
CA SER A 103 -6.05 6.04 -13.16
C SER A 103 -6.04 7.21 -14.13
N ASP A 104 -5.80 6.88 -15.37
CA ASP A 104 -6.05 7.75 -16.53
C ASP A 104 -7.10 7.12 -17.47
N THR A 105 -7.07 7.44 -18.76
CA THR A 105 -8.00 6.89 -19.76
C THR A 105 -7.64 5.47 -20.18
N GLU A 106 -6.44 4.98 -19.90
CA GLU A 106 -5.91 3.72 -20.42
C GLU A 106 -5.65 2.69 -19.32
N SER A 107 -5.22 3.14 -18.14
CA SER A 107 -4.79 2.25 -17.08
C SER A 107 -5.28 2.68 -15.68
N LYS A 108 -5.30 1.73 -14.76
CA LYS A 108 -5.61 1.92 -13.35
C LYS A 108 -4.60 1.17 -12.50
N VAL A 109 -4.02 1.84 -11.53
CA VAL A 109 -3.08 1.28 -10.56
C VAL A 109 -3.69 1.35 -9.16
N GLY A 110 -3.60 0.28 -8.39
CA GLY A 110 -4.05 0.21 -7.01
C GLY A 110 -2.89 -0.02 -6.04
N VAL A 111 -2.91 0.70 -4.93
CA VAL A 111 -1.97 0.52 -3.80
C VAL A 111 -2.78 0.32 -2.54
N ALA A 112 -2.79 -0.91 -2.00
CA ALA A 112 -3.55 -1.30 -0.83
C ALA A 112 -2.68 -2.10 0.15
N THR A 113 -2.25 -1.43 1.20
CA THR A 113 -1.49 -2.00 2.32
C THR A 113 -2.18 -1.62 3.63
N ASP A 114 -1.81 -2.30 4.70
CA ASP A 114 -2.27 -1.98 6.06
C ASP A 114 -3.79 -2.15 6.25
N PHE A 115 -4.26 -3.36 5.99
CA PHE A 115 -5.65 -3.72 6.30
C PHE A 115 -5.76 -5.17 6.76
N GLY A 116 -6.42 -5.36 7.88
CA GLY A 116 -6.55 -6.70 8.47
C GLY A 116 -7.72 -7.51 7.90
N THR A 117 -8.64 -6.87 7.20
CA THR A 117 -9.79 -7.50 6.55
C THR A 117 -10.31 -6.63 5.42
N TYR A 118 -11.12 -7.21 4.55
CA TYR A 118 -11.74 -6.55 3.42
C TYR A 118 -13.22 -6.94 3.29
N ASP A 119 -13.97 -6.12 2.59
CA ASP A 119 -15.37 -6.31 2.23
C ASP A 119 -15.57 -6.14 0.71
N GLU A 120 -16.79 -6.29 0.24
CA GLU A 120 -17.11 -6.12 -1.19
C GLU A 120 -16.83 -4.70 -1.68
N TYR A 121 -16.98 -3.68 -0.82
CA TYR A 121 -16.64 -2.30 -1.17
C TYR A 121 -15.16 -2.19 -1.57
N LEU A 122 -14.23 -2.73 -0.78
CA LEU A 122 -12.80 -2.64 -1.11
C LEU A 122 -12.45 -3.48 -2.35
N VAL A 123 -13.10 -4.64 -2.51
CA VAL A 123 -12.96 -5.47 -3.72
C VAL A 123 -13.36 -4.67 -4.97
N GLU A 124 -14.55 -4.06 -4.98
CA GLU A 124 -15.05 -3.24 -6.10
C GLU A 124 -14.13 -2.06 -6.42
N LYS A 125 -13.58 -1.39 -5.39
CA LYS A 125 -12.66 -0.27 -5.58
C LYS A 125 -11.37 -0.65 -6.28
N LEU A 126 -10.87 -1.86 -6.06
CA LEU A 126 -9.60 -2.34 -6.62
C LEU A 126 -9.77 -3.21 -7.88
N GLN A 127 -11.01 -3.59 -8.23
CA GLN A 127 -11.28 -4.23 -9.51
C GLN A 127 -10.95 -3.30 -10.69
N GLY A 128 -10.59 -3.89 -11.83
CA GLY A 128 -10.19 -3.17 -13.04
C GLY A 128 -8.80 -2.53 -12.95
N CYS A 129 -8.00 -2.82 -11.92
CA CYS A 129 -6.61 -2.39 -11.88
C CYS A 129 -5.75 -3.23 -12.81
N GLU A 130 -4.99 -2.57 -13.67
CA GLU A 130 -3.94 -3.17 -14.48
C GLU A 130 -2.75 -3.61 -13.62
N SER A 131 -2.40 -2.78 -12.64
CA SER A 131 -1.32 -3.06 -11.70
C SER A 131 -1.80 -2.88 -10.25
N LEU A 132 -1.45 -3.83 -9.39
CA LEU A 132 -1.84 -3.84 -7.97
C LEU A 132 -0.61 -4.06 -7.07
N LEU A 133 -0.42 -3.18 -6.11
CA LEU A 133 0.42 -3.45 -4.94
C LEU A 133 -0.51 -3.80 -3.77
N VAL A 134 -0.44 -5.04 -3.30
CA VAL A 134 -1.28 -5.55 -2.22
C VAL A 134 -0.42 -6.06 -1.08
N GLU A 135 -0.87 -5.84 0.15
CA GLU A 135 -0.22 -6.36 1.34
C GLU A 135 -0.20 -7.89 1.36
N SER A 136 0.94 -8.47 1.70
CA SER A 136 1.12 -9.86 2.11
C SER A 136 2.04 -9.86 3.32
N ASN A 137 1.47 -9.54 4.50
CA ASN A 137 2.29 -9.10 5.63
C ASN A 137 2.98 -10.26 6.34
N HIS A 138 2.27 -11.31 6.72
CA HIS A 138 2.83 -12.35 7.56
C HIS A 138 2.34 -13.75 7.18
N ASP A 139 3.18 -14.73 7.45
CA ASP A 139 2.79 -16.12 7.54
C ASP A 139 2.22 -16.38 8.95
N LEU A 140 1.06 -17.07 9.01
CA LEU A 140 0.37 -17.34 10.26
C LEU A 140 1.21 -18.19 11.24
N ASN A 141 1.92 -19.19 10.73
CA ASN A 141 2.72 -20.08 11.56
C ASN A 141 3.96 -19.35 12.10
N MET A 142 4.67 -18.61 11.24
CA MET A 142 5.82 -17.79 11.67
C MET A 142 5.38 -16.79 12.74
N LEU A 143 4.25 -16.10 12.55
CA LEU A 143 3.74 -15.16 13.54
C LEU A 143 3.40 -15.87 14.86
N MET A 144 2.73 -17.03 14.81
CA MET A 144 2.33 -17.76 16.02
C MET A 144 3.51 -18.27 16.82
N VAL A 145 4.54 -18.81 16.17
CA VAL A 145 5.73 -19.34 16.87
C VAL A 145 6.80 -18.26 17.09
N GLY A 146 6.72 -17.13 16.41
CA GLY A 146 7.70 -16.04 16.46
C GLY A 146 7.81 -15.36 17.83
N PRO A 147 8.81 -14.48 18.03
CA PRO A 147 9.13 -13.92 19.34
C PRO A 147 8.19 -12.81 19.82
N TYR A 148 7.22 -12.38 19.01
CA TYR A 148 6.32 -11.29 19.38
C TYR A 148 5.45 -11.63 20.59
N PRO A 149 5.21 -10.67 21.52
CA PRO A 149 4.26 -10.86 22.61
C PRO A 149 2.85 -11.15 22.06
N TYR A 150 2.10 -11.99 22.78
CA TYR A 150 0.76 -12.42 22.37
C TYR A 150 -0.21 -11.28 22.04
N PRO A 151 -0.24 -10.16 22.82
CA PRO A 151 -1.09 -9.01 22.46
C PRO A 151 -0.75 -8.41 21.08
N LEU A 152 0.54 -8.35 20.71
CA LEU A 152 0.97 -7.89 19.40
C LEU A 152 0.56 -8.87 18.29
N LYS A 153 0.69 -10.18 18.51
CA LYS A 153 0.21 -11.19 17.56
C LYS A 153 -1.28 -11.03 17.31
N LYS A 154 -2.09 -10.87 18.39
CA LYS A 154 -3.53 -10.61 18.26
C LYS A 154 -3.85 -9.34 17.49
N ARG A 155 -3.11 -8.26 17.71
CA ARG A 155 -3.24 -7.01 16.97
C ARG A 155 -2.99 -7.23 15.48
N ILE A 156 -1.87 -7.87 15.14
CA ILE A 156 -1.47 -8.15 13.75
C ILE A 156 -2.53 -8.99 13.01
N MET A 157 -3.02 -10.08 13.64
CA MET A 157 -4.04 -10.96 13.05
C MET A 157 -5.46 -10.39 13.09
N GLY A 158 -5.68 -9.29 13.79
CA GLY A 158 -7.01 -8.70 13.97
C GLY A 158 -7.54 -8.03 12.71
N ASN A 159 -8.85 -7.76 12.67
CA ASN A 159 -9.51 -7.12 11.53
C ASN A 159 -8.97 -5.72 11.19
N LYS A 160 -8.29 -5.07 12.13
CA LYS A 160 -7.60 -3.79 11.94
C LYS A 160 -6.07 -3.94 11.92
N GLY A 161 -5.57 -5.16 11.81
CA GLY A 161 -4.14 -5.47 11.71
C GLY A 161 -3.69 -5.51 10.26
N HIS A 162 -3.20 -6.68 9.83
CA HIS A 162 -2.61 -6.87 8.50
C HIS A 162 -3.10 -8.19 7.87
N LEU A 163 -3.10 -8.26 6.55
CA LEU A 163 -3.40 -9.52 5.83
C LEU A 163 -2.26 -10.53 6.01
N SER A 164 -2.63 -11.78 6.33
CA SER A 164 -1.70 -12.90 6.15
C SER A 164 -1.50 -13.21 4.66
N ASN A 165 -0.50 -14.03 4.34
CA ASN A 165 -0.24 -14.46 2.97
C ASN A 165 -1.47 -15.15 2.35
N GLU A 166 -2.15 -16.03 3.11
CA GLU A 166 -3.36 -16.73 2.67
C GLU A 166 -4.49 -15.75 2.38
N ARG A 167 -4.71 -14.78 3.28
CA ARG A 167 -5.77 -13.78 3.09
C ARG A 167 -5.48 -12.84 1.93
N ALA A 168 -4.21 -12.55 1.66
CA ALA A 168 -3.80 -11.79 0.47
C ALA A 168 -4.16 -12.55 -0.82
N GLY A 169 -3.90 -13.85 -0.90
CA GLY A 169 -4.29 -14.69 -2.02
C GLY A 169 -5.80 -14.76 -2.22
N GLN A 170 -6.56 -14.94 -1.13
CA GLN A 170 -8.04 -14.93 -1.15
C GLN A 170 -8.60 -13.57 -1.59
N PHE A 171 -8.01 -12.47 -1.16
CA PHE A 171 -8.39 -11.13 -1.60
C PHE A 171 -8.11 -10.94 -3.09
N LEU A 172 -6.91 -11.28 -3.53
CA LEU A 172 -6.50 -11.19 -4.92
C LEU A 172 -7.40 -12.01 -5.84
N SER A 173 -7.85 -13.19 -5.42
CA SER A 173 -8.76 -14.02 -6.22
C SER A 173 -10.11 -13.36 -6.52
N LYS A 174 -10.51 -12.33 -5.75
CA LYS A 174 -11.73 -11.56 -5.95
C LYS A 174 -11.51 -10.28 -6.76
N VAL A 175 -10.30 -9.74 -6.71
CA VAL A 175 -9.96 -8.44 -7.31
C VAL A 175 -9.40 -8.58 -8.73
N ILE A 176 -8.69 -9.70 -9.01
CA ILE A 176 -8.09 -9.95 -10.32
C ILE A 176 -9.18 -10.04 -11.38
N GLY A 177 -9.10 -9.19 -12.40
CA GLY A 177 -9.95 -9.16 -13.59
C GLY A 177 -9.12 -9.36 -14.86
N GLU A 178 -9.78 -9.26 -16.01
CA GLU A 178 -9.14 -9.42 -17.33
C GLU A 178 -8.10 -8.32 -17.61
N GLU A 179 -8.27 -7.16 -17.01
CA GLU A 179 -7.38 -5.98 -17.16
C GLU A 179 -6.06 -6.15 -16.42
N CYS A 180 -6.01 -7.05 -15.43
CA CYS A 180 -4.85 -7.21 -14.55
C CYS A 180 -3.65 -7.77 -15.31
N LYS A 181 -2.51 -7.07 -15.22
CA LYS A 181 -1.23 -7.47 -15.81
C LYS A 181 -0.13 -7.68 -14.78
N HIS A 182 -0.14 -6.91 -13.68
CA HIS A 182 0.96 -6.93 -12.72
C HIS A 182 0.45 -6.89 -11.29
N ILE A 183 0.86 -7.87 -10.48
CA ILE A 183 0.56 -7.93 -9.05
C ILE A 183 1.88 -7.92 -8.28
N PHE A 184 1.98 -7.01 -7.33
CA PHE A 184 3.10 -6.90 -6.41
C PHE A 184 2.63 -7.22 -4.98
N LEU A 185 3.24 -8.23 -4.36
CA LEU A 185 3.07 -8.48 -2.94
C LEU A 185 4.02 -7.56 -2.18
N GLY A 186 3.47 -6.70 -1.35
CA GLY A 186 4.24 -5.72 -0.58
C GLY A 186 3.98 -5.79 0.92
N HIS A 187 4.59 -4.86 1.65
CA HIS A 187 4.40 -4.69 3.09
C HIS A 187 4.66 -5.95 3.92
N LEU A 188 5.62 -6.79 3.50
CA LEU A 188 5.98 -8.02 4.19
C LEU A 188 6.59 -7.72 5.57
N SER A 189 6.19 -8.46 6.59
CA SER A 189 6.84 -8.43 7.91
C SER A 189 8.29 -8.88 7.81
N LYS A 190 9.18 -8.15 8.46
CA LYS A 190 10.60 -8.53 8.51
C LYS A 190 10.85 -9.80 9.34
N GLU A 191 10.05 -9.98 10.39
CA GLU A 191 10.25 -11.04 11.38
C GLU A 191 9.37 -12.27 11.13
N ASN A 192 8.21 -12.07 10.46
CA ASN A 192 7.19 -13.09 10.34
C ASN A 192 6.84 -13.42 8.88
N ASN A 193 7.75 -13.10 7.95
CA ASN A 193 7.57 -13.40 6.53
C ASN A 193 8.90 -13.33 5.76
N TYR A 194 8.93 -13.92 4.58
CA TYR A 194 9.96 -13.71 3.56
C TYR A 194 9.36 -13.90 2.16
N GLY A 195 10.02 -13.34 1.15
CA GLY A 195 9.43 -13.18 -0.18
C GLY A 195 8.98 -14.47 -0.82
N GLU A 196 9.81 -15.53 -0.79
CA GLU A 196 9.48 -16.82 -1.39
C GLU A 196 8.24 -17.47 -0.73
N LEU A 197 8.14 -17.42 0.61
CA LEU A 197 6.99 -17.95 1.33
C LEU A 197 5.71 -17.18 0.99
N ALA A 198 5.78 -15.84 0.95
CA ALA A 198 4.64 -15.03 0.56
C ALA A 198 4.17 -15.36 -0.87
N TYR A 199 5.10 -15.45 -1.82
CA TYR A 199 4.82 -15.77 -3.20
C TYR A 199 4.15 -17.16 -3.34
N GLU A 200 4.74 -18.20 -2.77
CA GLU A 200 4.23 -19.56 -2.90
C GLU A 200 2.87 -19.73 -2.19
N THR A 201 2.69 -19.12 -1.03
CA THR A 201 1.39 -19.16 -0.33
C THR A 201 0.30 -18.49 -1.16
N VAL A 202 0.55 -17.29 -1.68
CA VAL A 202 -0.41 -16.59 -2.54
C VAL A 202 -0.69 -17.36 -3.83
N LYS A 203 0.34 -17.96 -4.46
CA LYS A 203 0.19 -18.82 -5.64
C LYS A 203 -0.74 -20.00 -5.36
N VAL A 204 -0.57 -20.68 -4.22
CA VAL A 204 -1.43 -21.80 -3.82
C VAL A 204 -2.87 -21.33 -3.58
N GLU A 205 -3.07 -20.21 -2.89
CA GLU A 205 -4.40 -19.66 -2.66
C GLU A 205 -5.11 -19.28 -3.97
N LEU A 206 -4.40 -18.66 -4.91
CA LEU A 206 -4.94 -18.36 -6.24
C LEU A 206 -5.35 -19.63 -6.99
N LEU A 207 -4.51 -20.66 -6.94
CA LEU A 207 -4.82 -21.96 -7.57
C LEU A 207 -6.05 -22.62 -6.95
N LEU A 208 -6.23 -22.54 -5.64
CA LEU A 208 -7.44 -23.03 -4.93
C LEU A 208 -8.71 -22.29 -5.38
N HIS A 209 -8.57 -21.06 -5.88
CA HIS A 209 -9.65 -20.28 -6.47
C HIS A 209 -9.72 -20.36 -8.00
N ASN A 210 -9.11 -21.37 -8.61
CA ASN A 210 -9.06 -21.65 -10.04
C ASN A 210 -8.27 -20.62 -10.87
N ILE A 211 -7.37 -19.88 -10.25
CA ILE A 211 -6.44 -18.95 -10.93
C ILE A 211 -5.06 -19.61 -10.96
N ASP A 212 -4.70 -20.14 -12.10
CA ASP A 212 -3.42 -20.84 -12.34
C ASP A 212 -2.41 -19.82 -12.91
N LEU A 213 -1.38 -19.47 -12.14
CA LEU A 213 -0.37 -18.51 -12.56
C LEU A 213 0.41 -18.94 -13.81
N ASP A 214 0.57 -20.24 -14.04
CA ASP A 214 1.28 -20.75 -15.23
C ASP A 214 0.46 -20.56 -16.52
N LYS A 215 -0.82 -20.21 -16.39
CA LYS A 215 -1.76 -19.93 -17.50
C LYS A 215 -2.29 -18.51 -17.48
N ALA A 216 -1.96 -17.74 -16.46
CA ALA A 216 -2.46 -16.39 -16.26
C ALA A 216 -1.79 -15.40 -17.24
N ASN A 217 -2.54 -14.37 -17.62
CA ASN A 217 -2.02 -13.27 -18.45
C ASN A 217 -1.45 -12.13 -17.60
N PHE A 218 -1.14 -12.38 -16.33
CA PHE A 218 -0.54 -11.41 -15.42
C PHE A 218 0.68 -12.00 -14.71
N THR A 219 1.52 -11.13 -14.16
CA THR A 219 2.67 -11.50 -13.36
C THR A 219 2.38 -11.30 -11.87
N LEU A 220 2.88 -12.23 -11.04
CA LEU A 220 2.93 -12.08 -9.59
C LEU A 220 4.39 -11.90 -9.17
N GLN A 221 4.69 -10.84 -8.41
CA GLN A 221 6.04 -10.54 -7.93
C GLN A 221 6.00 -10.12 -6.47
N VAL A 222 7.13 -10.24 -5.78
CA VAL A 222 7.29 -9.66 -4.44
C VAL A 222 8.06 -8.35 -4.56
N ALA A 223 7.46 -7.27 -4.07
CA ALA A 223 8.10 -5.96 -4.07
C ALA A 223 9.31 -5.92 -3.14
N SER A 224 10.41 -5.37 -3.62
CA SER A 224 11.62 -5.22 -2.82
C SER A 224 11.41 -4.19 -1.70
N ARG A 225 11.87 -4.51 -0.50
CA ARG A 225 11.85 -3.58 0.65
C ARG A 225 12.89 -2.45 0.51
N THR A 226 13.93 -2.66 -0.26
CA THR A 226 15.14 -1.82 -0.24
C THR A 226 15.47 -1.15 -1.56
N ALA A 227 14.87 -1.60 -2.65
CA ALA A 227 15.06 -1.07 -4.00
C ALA A 227 13.72 -0.94 -4.74
N PRO A 228 13.63 -0.09 -5.75
CA PRO A 228 12.49 -0.10 -6.66
C PRO A 228 12.31 -1.47 -7.30
N THR A 229 11.07 -1.91 -7.42
CA THR A 229 10.71 -3.12 -8.17
C THR A 229 10.07 -2.66 -9.47
N CYS A 230 10.63 -3.08 -10.59
CA CYS A 230 10.14 -2.72 -11.91
C CYS A 230 9.19 -3.78 -12.46
N ILE A 231 8.28 -3.37 -13.32
CA ILE A 231 7.51 -4.27 -14.18
C ILE A 231 8.50 -4.94 -15.14
N ILE A 232 8.49 -6.27 -15.18
CA ILE A 232 9.33 -7.09 -16.06
C ILE A 232 8.45 -7.61 -17.19
#